data_8ba229b88eb5b47d8bfe690558e21315
#
_entry.id   8ba229b88eb5b47d8bfe690558e21315
#
_cell.length_a   1.000
_cell.length_b   1.000
_cell.length_c   1.000
_cell.angle_alpha   90.00
_cell.angle_beta   90.00
_cell.angle_gamma   90.00
#
_symmetry.space_group_name_H-M   'P 1'
#
loop_
_entity.id
_entity.type
_entity.pdbx_description
1 polymer ?
#
loop_
_entity_poly.entity_id
_entity_poly.type
_entity_poly.pdbx_seq_one_letter_code
_entity_poly.pdbx_strand_id
1 'polypeptide(L)'
;WDEQAIARRGVRLADLALQVWTSPTAGEQAMQTLRSRNLSQGEREQNAVDFADLCKRGILTAGDMLESRYAGVTATATVTEDHRIRLSNGEIFDSPSGAFRRARMLETGENKQINNGWTVWKVADGRTLDELRQVSNNISLRRSFWNGLYRYAATRPDFVAVYGDPSGRKTNSDTWISFGVGSGFCHPDGALNIRDGYITVDLYFIDTFQYTKLYGMKDSVERMLSALGEAAWDEPEADKKNRHLLVRHDVDFSGGMTEAYQWMTDGLLAMRSVYDLLV
;
A
#
# COMPACT_ATOMS: atom_id res chain seq x y z
N TRP A 1 -11.75 -8.96 -35.48
CA TRP A 1 -12.17 -7.61 -35.01
C TRP A 1 -13.67 -7.63 -34.87
N ASP A 2 -14.17 -7.36 -33.68
CA ASP A 2 -15.61 -7.33 -33.38
C ASP A 2 -16.16 -5.95 -33.80
N GLU A 3 -16.89 -5.90 -34.92
CA GLU A 3 -17.50 -4.66 -35.43
C GLU A 3 -18.44 -4.00 -34.42
N GLN A 4 -19.12 -4.79 -33.57
CA GLN A 4 -19.98 -4.26 -32.52
C GLN A 4 -19.17 -3.58 -31.39
N ALA A 5 -17.95 -4.03 -31.11
CA ALA A 5 -17.07 -3.39 -30.13
C ALA A 5 -16.51 -2.06 -30.68
N ILE A 6 -16.23 -1.99 -31.99
CA ILE A 6 -15.79 -0.77 -32.68
C ILE A 6 -16.94 0.25 -32.70
N ALA A 7 -18.17 -0.18 -33.05
CA ALA A 7 -19.34 0.68 -33.06
C ALA A 7 -19.65 1.27 -31.67
N ARG A 8 -19.59 0.45 -30.60
CA ARG A 8 -19.79 0.91 -29.23
C ARG A 8 -18.72 1.91 -28.77
N ARG A 9 -17.45 1.76 -29.22
CA ARG A 9 -16.38 2.74 -28.96
C ARG A 9 -16.60 4.03 -29.72
N GLY A 10 -17.06 3.95 -30.97
CA GLY A 10 -17.38 5.10 -31.79
C GLY A 10 -18.53 5.94 -31.20
N VAL A 11 -19.61 5.32 -30.73
CA VAL A 11 -20.74 6.00 -30.05
C VAL A 11 -20.26 6.69 -28.78
N ARG A 12 -19.45 6.04 -27.94
CA ARG A 12 -18.91 6.68 -26.70
C ARG A 12 -18.00 7.88 -27.01
N LEU A 13 -17.21 7.83 -28.09
CA LEU A 13 -16.36 8.95 -28.48
C LEU A 13 -17.19 10.12 -29.03
N ALA A 14 -18.26 9.83 -29.80
CA ALA A 14 -19.18 10.84 -30.30
C ALA A 14 -19.97 11.52 -29.17
N ASP A 15 -20.46 10.76 -28.19
CA ASP A 15 -21.13 11.30 -27.00
C ASP A 15 -20.19 12.16 -26.14
N LEU A 16 -18.94 11.76 -25.98
CA LEU A 16 -17.93 12.55 -25.28
C LEU A 16 -17.61 13.86 -26.03
N ALA A 17 -17.49 13.79 -27.36
CA ALA A 17 -17.25 14.95 -28.20
C ALA A 17 -18.44 15.93 -28.16
N LEU A 18 -19.67 15.42 -28.10
CA LEU A 18 -20.87 16.22 -28.00
C LEU A 18 -20.97 16.92 -26.64
N GLN A 19 -20.62 16.23 -25.54
CA GLN A 19 -20.57 16.82 -24.20
C GLN A 19 -19.52 17.91 -24.09
N VAL A 20 -18.34 17.73 -24.69
CA VAL A 20 -17.27 18.74 -24.74
C VAL A 20 -17.71 19.98 -25.54
N TRP A 21 -18.47 19.77 -26.62
CA TRP A 21 -18.95 20.85 -27.48
C TRP A 21 -20.08 21.68 -26.84
N THR A 22 -20.94 21.06 -26.05
CA THR A 22 -22.14 21.69 -25.47
C THR A 22 -21.94 22.34 -24.10
N SER A 23 -20.80 22.04 -23.41
CA SER A 23 -20.51 22.64 -22.12
C SER A 23 -19.00 22.75 -21.87
N PRO A 24 -18.40 23.96 -21.92
CA PRO A 24 -16.97 24.17 -21.64
C PRO A 24 -16.51 23.59 -20.29
N THR A 25 -17.34 23.71 -19.25
CA THR A 25 -17.07 23.17 -17.90
C THR A 25 -17.05 21.64 -17.87
N ALA A 26 -17.92 20.99 -18.63
CA ALA A 26 -17.92 19.51 -18.74
C ALA A 26 -16.71 19.00 -19.54
N GLY A 27 -16.25 19.80 -20.51
CA GLY A 27 -15.01 19.51 -21.26
C GLY A 27 -13.75 19.60 -20.39
N GLU A 28 -13.65 20.61 -19.53
CA GLU A 28 -12.55 20.75 -18.58
C GLU A 28 -12.54 19.61 -17.55
N GLN A 29 -13.71 19.22 -17.02
CA GLN A 29 -13.84 18.10 -16.10
C GLN A 29 -13.50 16.75 -16.78
N ALA A 30 -13.95 16.53 -18.04
CA ALA A 30 -13.59 15.36 -18.81
C ALA A 30 -12.09 15.29 -19.10
N MET A 31 -11.46 16.42 -19.45
CA MET A 31 -10.01 16.50 -19.67
C MET A 31 -9.22 16.30 -18.37
N GLN A 32 -9.71 16.82 -17.25
CA GLN A 32 -9.10 16.62 -15.93
C GLN A 32 -9.21 15.15 -15.49
N THR A 33 -10.36 14.51 -15.75
CA THR A 33 -10.55 13.08 -15.50
C THR A 33 -9.68 12.20 -16.40
N LEU A 34 -9.51 12.57 -17.67
CA LEU A 34 -8.61 11.86 -18.60
C LEU A 34 -7.13 12.07 -18.22
N ARG A 35 -6.75 13.28 -17.80
CA ARG A 35 -5.39 13.57 -17.30
C ARG A 35 -5.10 12.82 -16.02
N SER A 36 -6.03 12.77 -15.06
CA SER A 36 -5.87 12.01 -13.82
C SER A 36 -5.80 10.50 -14.07
N ARG A 37 -6.60 9.95 -15.01
CA ARG A 37 -6.51 8.53 -15.43
C ARG A 37 -5.20 8.21 -16.13
N ASN A 38 -4.72 9.08 -17.03
CA ASN A 38 -3.45 8.88 -17.72
C ASN A 38 -2.24 9.05 -16.80
N LEU A 39 -2.28 10.02 -15.87
CA LEU A 39 -1.27 10.17 -14.82
C LEU A 39 -1.24 8.95 -13.88
N SER A 40 -2.41 8.48 -13.43
CA SER A 40 -2.49 7.30 -12.58
C SER A 40 -2.06 6.01 -13.29
N GLN A 41 -2.24 5.90 -14.59
CA GLN A 41 -1.82 4.75 -15.37
C GLN A 41 -0.30 4.80 -15.66
N GLY A 42 0.25 5.96 -15.99
CA GLY A 42 1.70 6.17 -16.15
C GLY A 42 2.46 6.02 -14.84
N GLU A 43 1.92 6.51 -13.72
CA GLU A 43 2.50 6.33 -12.39
C GLU A 43 2.41 4.87 -11.93
N ARG A 44 1.35 4.14 -12.27
CA ARG A 44 1.22 2.69 -12.02
C ARG A 44 2.20 1.87 -12.85
N GLU A 45 2.46 2.25 -14.10
CA GLU A 45 3.45 1.60 -14.96
C GLU A 45 4.89 1.89 -14.51
N GLN A 46 5.19 3.12 -14.05
CA GLN A 46 6.51 3.50 -13.52
C GLN A 46 6.80 2.90 -12.14
N ASN A 47 5.77 2.61 -11.33
CA ASN A 47 5.91 2.02 -10.01
C ASN A 47 5.62 0.50 -9.97
N ALA A 48 5.30 -0.12 -11.10
CA ALA A 48 5.06 -1.56 -11.18
C ALA A 48 6.37 -2.31 -11.00
N VAL A 49 6.51 -3.01 -9.88
CA VAL A 49 7.65 -3.92 -9.63
C VAL A 49 7.71 -4.97 -10.72
N ASP A 50 8.81 -5.01 -11.46
CA ASP A 50 9.10 -6.03 -12.45
C ASP A 50 9.80 -7.25 -11.83
N PHE A 51 10.10 -8.28 -12.61
CA PHE A 51 10.73 -9.50 -12.13
C PHE A 51 12.15 -9.23 -11.62
N ALA A 52 12.92 -8.42 -12.34
CA ALA A 52 14.28 -8.05 -11.94
C ALA A 52 14.28 -7.24 -10.64
N ASP A 53 13.24 -6.44 -10.38
CA ASP A 53 13.09 -5.70 -9.12
C ASP A 53 12.87 -6.62 -7.92
N LEU A 54 12.15 -7.73 -8.06
CA LEU A 54 12.03 -8.73 -7.00
C LEU A 54 13.41 -9.31 -6.64
N CYS A 55 14.24 -9.58 -7.64
CA CYS A 55 15.60 -10.06 -7.45
C CYS A 55 16.51 -9.00 -6.80
N LYS A 56 16.52 -7.76 -7.33
CA LYS A 56 17.31 -6.65 -6.76
C LYS A 56 16.95 -6.35 -5.31
N ARG A 57 15.71 -6.59 -4.91
CA ARG A 57 15.23 -6.41 -3.53
C ARG A 57 15.50 -7.63 -2.63
N GLY A 58 16.11 -8.69 -3.16
CA GLY A 58 16.43 -9.92 -2.42
C GLY A 58 15.20 -10.77 -2.06
N ILE A 59 14.06 -10.55 -2.72
CA ILE A 59 12.84 -11.36 -2.55
C ILE A 59 12.97 -12.67 -3.32
N LEU A 60 13.64 -12.62 -4.47
CA LEU A 60 14.07 -13.76 -5.25
C LEU A 60 15.60 -13.72 -5.38
N THR A 61 16.21 -14.88 -5.38
CA THR A 61 17.67 -15.03 -5.51
C THR A 61 18.01 -15.94 -6.68
N ALA A 62 19.21 -15.80 -7.22
CA ALA A 62 19.70 -16.69 -8.26
C ALA A 62 19.69 -18.16 -7.77
N GLY A 63 19.15 -19.05 -8.59
CA GLY A 63 18.93 -20.45 -8.25
C GLY A 63 17.55 -20.78 -7.69
N ASP A 64 16.74 -19.78 -7.30
CA ASP A 64 15.36 -20.04 -6.85
C ASP A 64 14.57 -20.76 -7.94
N MET A 65 13.89 -21.83 -7.53
CA MET A 65 13.04 -22.64 -8.40
C MET A 65 11.66 -22.02 -8.55
N LEU A 66 11.18 -21.96 -9.78
CA LEU A 66 9.82 -21.56 -10.12
C LEU A 66 9.09 -22.76 -10.72
N GLU A 67 7.89 -23.03 -10.23
CA GLU A 67 7.01 -24.08 -10.75
C GLU A 67 5.70 -23.48 -11.23
N SER A 68 5.13 -24.07 -12.25
CA SER A 68 3.78 -23.77 -12.70
C SER A 68 3.04 -25.07 -13.04
N ARG A 69 1.79 -25.16 -12.56
CA ARG A 69 0.82 -26.21 -12.93
C ARG A 69 -0.49 -25.51 -13.27
N TYR A 70 -0.62 -25.10 -14.52
CA TYR A 70 -1.77 -24.32 -14.95
C TYR A 70 -2.25 -24.73 -16.33
N ALA A 71 -3.56 -24.92 -16.50
CA ALA A 71 -4.21 -25.25 -17.77
C ALA A 71 -3.58 -26.47 -18.50
N GLY A 72 -3.22 -27.52 -17.74
CA GLY A 72 -2.62 -28.75 -18.27
C GLY A 72 -1.13 -28.66 -18.58
N VAL A 73 -0.50 -27.52 -18.34
CA VAL A 73 0.94 -27.28 -18.51
C VAL A 73 1.65 -27.44 -17.17
N THR A 74 2.67 -28.28 -17.12
CA THR A 74 3.60 -28.36 -15.98
C THR A 74 4.96 -27.83 -16.46
N ALA A 75 5.42 -26.75 -15.87
CA ALA A 75 6.68 -26.13 -16.26
C ALA A 75 7.53 -25.81 -15.02
N THR A 76 8.85 -25.89 -15.19
CA THR A 76 9.84 -25.47 -14.20
C THR A 76 10.79 -24.46 -14.81
N ALA A 77 11.27 -23.55 -13.99
CA ALA A 77 12.25 -22.55 -14.35
C ALA A 77 13.15 -22.22 -13.15
N THR A 78 14.23 -21.50 -13.37
CA THR A 78 15.13 -20.99 -12.34
C THR A 78 15.37 -19.52 -12.52
N VAL A 79 15.56 -18.81 -11.43
CA VAL A 79 16.04 -17.42 -11.40
C VAL A 79 17.53 -17.41 -11.74
N THR A 80 17.94 -16.55 -12.67
CA THR A 80 19.34 -16.41 -13.10
C THR A 80 20.06 -15.31 -12.30
N GLU A 81 21.41 -15.29 -12.33
CA GLU A 81 22.22 -14.24 -11.70
C GLU A 81 21.97 -12.84 -12.28
N ASP A 82 21.60 -12.77 -13.56
CA ASP A 82 21.23 -11.52 -14.26
C ASP A 82 19.74 -11.16 -14.09
N HIS A 83 19.08 -11.72 -13.07
CA HIS A 83 17.72 -11.39 -12.66
C HIS A 83 16.64 -11.73 -13.71
N ARG A 84 16.82 -12.83 -14.42
CA ARG A 84 15.94 -13.32 -15.49
C ARG A 84 15.40 -14.72 -15.14
N ILE A 85 14.51 -15.22 -15.99
CA ILE A 85 13.88 -16.54 -15.83
C ILE A 85 14.46 -17.49 -16.88
N ARG A 86 15.09 -18.59 -16.44
CA ARG A 86 15.58 -19.66 -17.31
C ARG A 86 14.66 -20.86 -17.25
N LEU A 87 14.05 -21.23 -18.38
CA LEU A 87 13.28 -22.47 -18.51
C LEU A 87 14.20 -23.71 -18.49
N SER A 88 13.60 -24.88 -18.24
CA SER A 88 14.31 -26.18 -18.23
C SER A 88 15.03 -26.51 -19.54
N ASN A 89 14.60 -25.95 -20.70
CA ASN A 89 15.26 -26.10 -21.99
C ASN A 89 16.42 -25.11 -22.20
N GLY A 90 16.74 -24.25 -21.22
CA GLY A 90 17.83 -23.28 -21.25
C GLY A 90 17.46 -21.91 -21.81
N GLU A 91 16.27 -21.74 -22.39
CA GLU A 91 15.82 -20.42 -22.89
C GLU A 91 15.59 -19.43 -21.74
N ILE A 92 15.96 -18.14 -21.94
CA ILE A 92 15.93 -17.10 -20.92
C ILE A 92 14.91 -16.01 -21.28
N PHE A 93 14.17 -15.54 -20.29
CA PHE A 93 13.10 -14.54 -20.43
C PHE A 93 13.19 -13.45 -19.37
N ASP A 94 12.85 -12.21 -19.76
CA ASP A 94 12.81 -11.06 -18.87
C ASP A 94 11.48 -10.99 -18.08
N SER A 95 10.44 -11.69 -18.52
CA SER A 95 9.12 -11.61 -17.92
C SER A 95 8.48 -12.98 -17.64
N PRO A 96 7.74 -13.11 -16.51
CA PRO A 96 7.00 -14.32 -16.17
C PRO A 96 6.00 -14.74 -17.25
N SER A 97 5.33 -13.78 -17.90
CA SER A 97 4.35 -14.06 -18.95
C SER A 97 5.01 -14.59 -20.23
N GLY A 98 6.19 -14.06 -20.59
CA GLY A 98 6.98 -14.54 -21.71
C GLY A 98 7.45 -15.96 -21.50
N ALA A 99 8.03 -16.25 -20.32
CA ALA A 99 8.49 -17.57 -19.91
C ALA A 99 7.36 -18.61 -19.95
N PHE A 100 6.20 -18.30 -19.35
CA PHE A 100 5.10 -19.26 -19.31
C PHE A 100 4.47 -19.51 -20.70
N ARG A 101 4.31 -18.47 -21.51
CA ARG A 101 3.83 -18.63 -22.90
C ARG A 101 4.73 -19.58 -23.69
N ARG A 102 6.04 -19.46 -23.54
CA ARG A 102 7.00 -20.35 -24.20
C ARG A 102 6.93 -21.78 -23.67
N ALA A 103 6.88 -21.95 -22.35
CA ALA A 103 6.72 -23.26 -21.73
C ALA A 103 5.46 -23.98 -22.24
N ARG A 104 4.33 -23.26 -22.32
CA ARG A 104 3.09 -23.79 -22.89
C ARG A 104 3.23 -24.21 -24.34
N MET A 105 3.85 -23.36 -25.18
CA MET A 105 4.07 -23.68 -26.58
C MET A 105 4.90 -24.96 -26.75
N LEU A 106 5.91 -25.17 -25.92
CA LEU A 106 6.75 -26.37 -25.95
C LEU A 106 5.97 -27.62 -25.55
N GLU A 107 5.06 -27.54 -24.58
CA GLU A 107 4.32 -28.69 -24.08
C GLU A 107 3.06 -29.01 -24.87
N THR A 108 2.32 -28.00 -25.34
CA THR A 108 1.02 -28.19 -25.99
C THR A 108 1.02 -27.91 -27.49
N GLY A 109 2.09 -27.34 -28.05
CA GLY A 109 2.14 -26.83 -29.42
C GLY A 109 1.29 -25.59 -29.68
N GLU A 110 0.57 -25.05 -28.67
CA GLU A 110 -0.33 -23.91 -28.80
C GLU A 110 0.33 -22.59 -28.42
N ASN A 111 0.38 -21.66 -29.36
CA ASN A 111 0.83 -20.27 -29.07
C ASN A 111 -0.37 -19.39 -28.64
N LYS A 112 -0.99 -19.71 -27.51
CA LYS A 112 -2.05 -18.89 -26.93
C LYS A 112 -1.47 -17.83 -26.00
N GLN A 113 -1.98 -16.62 -26.15
CA GLN A 113 -1.60 -15.52 -25.26
C GLN A 113 -2.15 -15.79 -23.86
N ILE A 114 -1.28 -15.68 -22.85
CA ILE A 114 -1.65 -15.79 -21.45
C ILE A 114 -1.64 -14.41 -20.85
N ASN A 115 -2.74 -14.05 -20.22
CA ASN A 115 -2.95 -12.69 -19.76
C ASN A 115 -2.09 -12.30 -18.56
N ASN A 116 -1.62 -13.27 -17.73
CA ASN A 116 -0.82 -12.96 -16.55
C ASN A 116 0.06 -14.13 -16.10
N GLY A 117 1.33 -14.15 -16.50
CA GLY A 117 2.32 -15.13 -16.03
C GLY A 117 2.68 -15.00 -14.54
N TRP A 118 2.43 -13.86 -13.93
CA TRP A 118 2.71 -13.62 -12.53
C TRP A 118 1.86 -14.50 -11.58
N THR A 119 0.65 -14.82 -11.98
CA THR A 119 -0.29 -15.61 -11.17
C THR A 119 -0.11 -17.12 -11.33
N VAL A 120 0.70 -17.58 -12.30
CA VAL A 120 0.88 -19.01 -12.59
C VAL A 120 2.21 -19.58 -12.11
N TRP A 121 3.26 -18.77 -12.04
CA TRP A 121 4.53 -19.19 -11.46
C TRP A 121 4.50 -19.09 -9.94
N LYS A 122 4.96 -20.15 -9.27
CA LYS A 122 5.06 -20.26 -7.81
C LYS A 122 6.49 -20.54 -7.40
N VAL A 123 6.89 -19.99 -6.27
CA VAL A 123 8.14 -20.31 -5.57
C VAL A 123 7.97 -21.54 -4.69
N ALA A 124 9.04 -22.02 -4.08
CA ALA A 124 9.07 -23.25 -3.29
C ALA A 124 8.08 -23.31 -2.12
N ASP A 125 7.74 -22.16 -1.53
CA ASP A 125 6.75 -22.06 -0.44
C ASP A 125 5.29 -22.00 -0.93
N GLY A 126 5.06 -22.09 -2.23
CA GLY A 126 3.75 -22.12 -2.88
C GLY A 126 3.16 -20.74 -3.24
N ARG A 127 3.79 -19.64 -2.83
CA ARG A 127 3.36 -18.29 -3.22
C ARG A 127 3.60 -18.04 -4.70
N THR A 128 2.69 -17.31 -5.32
CA THR A 128 2.83 -16.84 -6.71
C THR A 128 3.79 -15.64 -6.79
N LEU A 129 4.35 -15.41 -7.97
CA LEU A 129 5.13 -14.19 -8.22
C LEU A 129 4.30 -12.91 -8.04
N ASP A 130 2.98 -12.97 -8.28
CA ASP A 130 2.08 -11.84 -8.05
C ASP A 130 1.93 -11.49 -6.57
N GLU A 131 1.80 -12.50 -5.71
CA GLU A 131 1.78 -12.30 -4.25
C GLU A 131 3.10 -11.70 -3.74
N LEU A 132 4.25 -12.17 -4.26
CA LEU A 132 5.55 -11.58 -3.93
C LEU A 132 5.67 -10.13 -4.41
N ARG A 133 5.15 -9.81 -5.59
CA ARG A 133 5.11 -8.45 -6.12
C ARG A 133 4.25 -7.53 -5.27
N GLN A 134 3.08 -7.99 -4.82
CA GLN A 134 2.20 -7.21 -3.93
C GLN A 134 2.88 -6.92 -2.59
N VAL A 135 3.53 -7.91 -1.99
CA VAL A 135 4.32 -7.71 -0.76
C VAL A 135 5.41 -6.66 -0.98
N SER A 136 6.13 -6.74 -2.11
CA SER A 136 7.18 -5.79 -2.47
C SER A 136 6.66 -4.36 -2.68
N ASN A 137 5.50 -4.21 -3.32
CA ASN A 137 4.84 -2.92 -3.49
C ASN A 137 4.44 -2.33 -2.15
N ASN A 138 3.84 -3.11 -1.25
CA ASN A 138 3.43 -2.66 0.08
C ASN A 138 4.64 -2.19 0.91
N ILE A 139 5.77 -2.90 0.85
CA ILE A 139 7.02 -2.48 1.49
C ILE A 139 7.48 -1.12 0.97
N SER A 140 7.45 -0.92 -0.35
CA SER A 140 7.85 0.34 -0.99
C SER A 140 6.91 1.49 -0.63
N LEU A 141 5.59 1.25 -0.63
CA LEU A 141 4.58 2.23 -0.24
C LEU A 141 4.72 2.65 1.23
N ARG A 142 4.91 1.69 2.14
CA ARG A 142 5.15 2.01 3.56
C ARG A 142 6.38 2.90 3.74
N ARG A 143 7.49 2.51 3.12
CA ARG A 143 8.73 3.30 3.19
C ARG A 143 8.55 4.71 2.62
N SER A 144 7.85 4.83 1.49
CA SER A 144 7.55 6.12 0.87
C SER A 144 6.65 6.97 1.75
N PHE A 145 5.60 6.37 2.34
CA PHE A 145 4.70 7.06 3.26
C PHE A 145 5.43 7.60 4.49
N TRP A 146 6.21 6.76 5.18
CA TRP A 146 6.95 7.20 6.38
C TRP A 146 7.97 8.29 6.06
N ASN A 147 8.69 8.19 4.94
CA ASN A 147 9.57 9.26 4.48
C ASN A 147 8.83 10.56 4.21
N GLY A 148 7.66 10.50 3.60
CA GLY A 148 6.81 11.65 3.34
C GLY A 148 6.29 12.28 4.63
N LEU A 149 5.80 11.44 5.56
CA LEU A 149 5.34 11.89 6.88
C LEU A 149 6.45 12.60 7.65
N TYR A 150 7.67 12.03 7.71
CA TYR A 150 8.78 12.65 8.42
C TYR A 150 9.16 14.01 7.84
N ARG A 151 9.20 14.12 6.51
CA ARG A 151 9.45 15.42 5.85
C ARG A 151 8.35 16.42 6.14
N TYR A 152 7.09 16.01 6.10
CA TYR A 152 5.97 16.88 6.43
C TYR A 152 6.00 17.31 7.90
N ALA A 153 6.14 16.37 8.83
CA ALA A 153 6.16 16.63 10.28
C ALA A 153 7.34 17.53 10.69
N ALA A 154 8.50 17.42 10.01
CA ALA A 154 9.63 18.32 10.22
C ALA A 154 9.34 19.78 9.86
N THR A 155 8.34 20.05 9.00
CA THR A 155 7.89 21.43 8.67
C THR A 155 6.90 22.01 9.69
N ARG A 156 6.45 21.20 10.67
CA ARG A 156 5.47 21.55 11.68
C ARG A 156 6.15 21.91 13.02
N PRO A 157 6.24 23.19 13.40
CA PRO A 157 6.91 23.61 14.64
C PRO A 157 6.30 23.01 15.91
N ASP A 158 4.97 22.87 15.94
CA ASP A 158 4.22 22.22 17.03
C ASP A 158 4.60 20.74 17.20
N PHE A 159 4.72 20.01 16.10
CA PHE A 159 5.15 18.61 16.13
C PHE A 159 6.62 18.48 16.59
N VAL A 160 7.49 19.31 16.04
CA VAL A 160 8.92 19.33 16.40
C VAL A 160 9.12 19.69 17.88
N ALA A 161 8.31 20.60 18.43
CA ALA A 161 8.36 20.93 19.85
C ALA A 161 7.99 19.75 20.77
N VAL A 162 7.11 18.86 20.33
CA VAL A 162 6.62 17.71 21.11
C VAL A 162 7.49 16.46 20.93
N TYR A 163 7.84 16.12 19.68
CA TYR A 163 8.47 14.85 19.33
C TYR A 163 9.93 14.98 18.84
N GLY A 164 10.43 16.21 18.71
CA GLY A 164 11.70 16.51 18.07
C GLY A 164 11.63 16.46 16.54
N ASP A 165 12.72 16.84 15.88
CA ASP A 165 12.82 16.82 14.42
C ASP A 165 12.89 15.36 13.90
N PRO A 166 11.87 14.89 13.12
CA PRO A 166 11.87 13.54 12.61
C PRO A 166 12.68 13.34 11.33
N SER A 167 13.28 14.39 10.74
CA SER A 167 13.95 14.32 9.44
C SER A 167 15.14 13.35 9.42
N GLY A 168 15.78 13.14 10.56
CA GLY A 168 16.88 12.18 10.73
C GLY A 168 16.47 10.74 11.06
N ARG A 169 15.18 10.45 11.18
CA ARG A 169 14.71 9.08 11.48
C ARG A 169 14.98 8.13 10.32
N LYS A 170 15.49 6.95 10.63
CA LYS A 170 15.62 5.89 9.61
C LYS A 170 14.23 5.45 9.15
N THR A 171 14.07 5.42 7.85
CA THR A 171 12.87 4.87 7.23
C THR A 171 12.88 3.37 7.35
N ASN A 172 11.80 2.83 7.87
CA ASN A 172 11.53 1.40 7.86
C ASN A 172 10.35 1.07 6.91
N SER A 173 10.02 -0.20 6.82
CA SER A 173 8.88 -0.70 6.05
C SER A 173 7.80 -1.30 6.95
N ASP A 174 7.83 -0.96 8.25
CA ASP A 174 6.88 -1.47 9.22
C ASP A 174 5.47 -0.93 8.97
N THR A 175 4.48 -1.66 9.42
CA THR A 175 3.08 -1.25 9.32
C THR A 175 2.72 -0.17 10.33
N TRP A 176 3.53 0.02 11.37
CA TRP A 176 3.33 1.00 12.44
C TRP A 176 4.66 1.56 12.94
N ILE A 177 4.60 2.74 13.52
CA ILE A 177 5.74 3.45 14.11
C ILE A 177 5.30 4.10 15.42
N SER A 178 6.12 3.92 16.47
CA SER A 178 5.91 4.59 17.76
C SER A 178 6.56 5.96 17.83
N PHE A 179 5.85 6.87 18.47
CA PHE A 179 6.35 8.19 18.85
C PHE A 179 6.44 8.26 20.38
N GLY A 180 7.67 8.15 20.88
CA GLY A 180 7.91 8.09 22.34
C GLY A 180 7.49 9.38 23.04
N VAL A 181 6.88 9.24 24.23
CA VAL A 181 6.48 10.34 25.11
C VAL A 181 7.27 10.34 26.43
N GLY A 182 8.32 9.52 26.53
CA GLY A 182 9.12 9.37 27.73
C GLY A 182 8.45 8.52 28.83
N SER A 183 7.41 7.76 28.46
CA SER A 183 6.64 6.90 29.38
C SER A 183 6.88 5.42 29.08
N GLY A 184 6.86 4.59 30.13
CA GLY A 184 6.90 3.12 29.99
C GLY A 184 5.52 2.46 30.00
N PHE A 185 4.43 3.19 30.18
CA PHE A 185 3.10 2.62 30.27
C PHE A 185 2.23 2.76 29.02
N CYS A 186 2.48 3.77 28.17
CA CYS A 186 1.86 3.91 26.86
C CYS A 186 2.67 4.78 25.92
N HIS A 187 2.38 4.71 24.62
CA HIS A 187 2.96 5.56 23.60
C HIS A 187 1.98 5.78 22.42
N PRO A 188 2.02 6.97 21.80
CA PRO A 188 1.34 7.20 20.54
C PRO A 188 1.99 6.44 19.39
N ASP A 189 1.18 5.82 18.54
CA ASP A 189 1.60 5.13 17.34
C ASP A 189 0.88 5.68 16.10
N GLY A 190 1.54 5.67 14.98
CA GLY A 190 0.93 5.79 13.67
C GLY A 190 0.98 4.45 12.96
N ALA A 191 -0.11 4.03 12.31
CA ALA A 191 -0.11 2.78 11.56
C ALA A 191 -0.72 2.91 10.16
N LEU A 192 -0.33 2.00 9.27
CA LEU A 192 -0.75 1.92 7.87
C LEU A 192 -1.40 0.58 7.58
N ASN A 193 -2.62 0.60 7.07
CA ASN A 193 -3.25 -0.55 6.44
C ASN A 193 -3.45 -0.29 4.94
N ILE A 194 -2.40 -0.57 4.16
CA ILE A 194 -2.41 -0.37 2.71
C ILE A 194 -3.43 -1.26 2.01
N ARG A 195 -3.65 -2.47 2.53
CA ARG A 195 -4.59 -3.43 1.94
C ARG A 195 -6.02 -2.91 1.96
N ASP A 196 -6.43 -2.37 3.10
CA ASP A 196 -7.80 -1.95 3.34
C ASP A 196 -7.98 -0.43 3.20
N GLY A 197 -6.90 0.29 2.79
CA GLY A 197 -6.97 1.70 2.40
C GLY A 197 -7.18 2.66 3.56
N TYR A 198 -6.48 2.50 4.69
CA TYR A 198 -6.59 3.43 5.81
C TYR A 198 -5.30 3.60 6.61
N ILE A 199 -5.25 4.66 7.39
CA ILE A 199 -4.24 4.93 8.41
C ILE A 199 -4.91 5.09 9.77
N THR A 200 -4.15 4.86 10.84
CA THR A 200 -4.60 5.10 12.21
C THR A 200 -3.58 5.89 13.01
N VAL A 201 -4.07 6.65 13.97
CA VAL A 201 -3.30 7.08 15.13
C VAL A 201 -3.84 6.38 16.36
N ASP A 202 -2.96 5.92 17.21
CA ASP A 202 -3.26 5.01 18.30
C ASP A 202 -2.52 5.47 19.56
N LEU A 203 -3.16 5.37 20.69
CA LEU A 203 -2.49 5.40 21.99
C LEU A 203 -2.45 3.97 22.52
N TYR A 204 -1.29 3.34 22.41
CA TYR A 204 -1.05 1.95 22.79
C TYR A 204 -0.66 1.86 24.24
N PHE A 205 -1.43 1.09 25.03
CA PHE A 205 -1.21 0.90 26.46
C PHE A 205 -0.62 -0.46 26.78
N ILE A 206 0.50 -0.45 27.49
CA ILE A 206 1.11 -1.64 28.08
C ILE A 206 0.52 -1.86 29.48
N ASP A 207 0.15 -0.77 30.17
CA ASP A 207 -0.43 -0.79 31.50
C ASP A 207 -1.96 -0.61 31.45
N THR A 208 -2.68 -1.64 31.85
CA THR A 208 -4.15 -1.67 31.85
C THR A 208 -4.77 -0.75 32.91
N PHE A 209 -4.07 -0.45 34.00
CA PHE A 209 -4.54 0.49 35.02
C PHE A 209 -4.63 1.92 34.46
N GLN A 210 -3.59 2.36 33.78
CA GLN A 210 -3.59 3.68 33.14
C GLN A 210 -4.64 3.77 32.02
N TYR A 211 -4.84 2.67 31.28
CA TYR A 211 -5.92 2.60 30.29
C TYR A 211 -7.30 2.77 30.93
N THR A 212 -7.59 2.04 32.03
CA THR A 212 -8.87 2.13 32.74
C THR A 212 -9.11 3.53 33.32
N LYS A 213 -8.05 4.19 33.82
CA LYS A 213 -8.12 5.60 34.26
C LYS A 213 -8.55 6.51 33.09
N LEU A 214 -7.95 6.35 31.90
CA LEU A 214 -8.31 7.11 30.70
C LEU A 214 -9.74 6.79 30.24
N TYR A 215 -10.12 5.52 30.24
CA TYR A 215 -11.46 5.07 29.85
C TYR A 215 -12.56 5.71 30.74
N GLY A 216 -12.27 5.95 32.02
CA GLY A 216 -13.14 6.72 32.92
C GLY A 216 -13.36 8.17 32.45
N MET A 217 -12.53 8.70 31.56
CA MET A 217 -12.66 10.05 30.97
C MET A 217 -13.13 10.02 29.52
N LYS A 218 -13.72 8.91 29.05
CA LYS A 218 -14.05 8.61 27.67
C LYS A 218 -14.72 9.78 26.94
N ASP A 219 -15.80 10.32 27.47
CA ASP A 219 -16.54 11.43 26.84
C ASP A 219 -15.69 12.69 26.62
N SER A 220 -14.73 12.93 27.51
CA SER A 220 -13.81 14.07 27.41
C SER A 220 -12.77 13.83 26.31
N VAL A 221 -12.22 12.63 26.28
CA VAL A 221 -11.24 12.21 25.28
C VAL A 221 -11.86 12.18 23.88
N GLU A 222 -13.07 11.64 23.72
CA GLU A 222 -13.78 11.63 22.43
C GLU A 222 -14.04 13.03 21.91
N ARG A 223 -14.38 13.98 22.79
CA ARG A 223 -14.48 15.39 22.39
C ARG A 223 -13.16 15.98 21.91
N MET A 224 -12.05 15.64 22.56
CA MET A 224 -10.70 16.09 22.12
C MET A 224 -10.33 15.52 20.74
N LEU A 225 -10.75 14.29 20.45
CA LEU A 225 -10.43 13.59 19.20
C LEU A 225 -11.46 13.83 18.10
N SER A 226 -12.58 14.50 18.39
CA SER A 226 -13.73 14.63 17.48
C SER A 226 -13.39 15.23 16.09
N ALA A 227 -12.39 16.11 16.02
CA ALA A 227 -11.92 16.68 14.74
C ALA A 227 -11.17 15.67 13.86
N LEU A 228 -10.69 14.56 14.44
CA LEU A 228 -9.98 13.50 13.69
C LEU A 228 -10.91 12.40 13.19
N GLY A 229 -12.04 12.19 13.88
CA GLY A 229 -13.00 11.15 13.61
C GLY A 229 -13.52 10.47 14.87
N GLU A 230 -14.18 9.34 14.67
CA GLU A 230 -14.71 8.52 15.77
C GLU A 230 -13.58 7.75 16.46
N ALA A 231 -13.53 7.85 17.79
CA ALA A 231 -12.55 7.12 18.59
C ALA A 231 -13.04 5.70 18.89
N ALA A 232 -12.21 4.72 18.59
CA ALA A 232 -12.45 3.32 18.92
C ALA A 232 -11.62 2.92 20.15
N TRP A 233 -12.27 2.22 21.08
CA TRP A 233 -11.70 1.80 22.35
C TRP A 233 -11.73 0.28 22.47
N ASP A 234 -10.68 -0.31 23.01
CA ASP A 234 -10.77 -1.67 23.54
C ASP A 234 -11.63 -1.69 24.80
N GLU A 235 -12.46 -2.72 24.96
CA GLU A 235 -13.20 -2.87 26.23
C GLU A 235 -12.23 -3.17 27.39
N PRO A 236 -12.36 -2.48 28.56
CA PRO A 236 -11.44 -2.65 29.69
C PRO A 236 -11.38 -4.08 30.21
N GLU A 237 -12.50 -4.81 30.13
CA GLU A 237 -12.66 -6.19 30.63
C GLU A 237 -12.23 -7.25 29.60
N ALA A 238 -11.85 -6.85 28.37
CA ALA A 238 -11.38 -7.79 27.36
C ALA A 238 -10.15 -8.54 27.87
N ASP A 239 -10.05 -9.84 27.59
CA ASP A 239 -8.88 -10.65 27.92
C ASP A 239 -7.74 -10.35 26.90
N LYS A 240 -7.18 -9.16 27.01
CA LYS A 240 -6.07 -8.67 26.20
C LYS A 240 -4.95 -8.17 27.11
N LYS A 241 -3.72 -8.51 26.76
CA LYS A 241 -2.53 -8.02 27.46
C LYS A 241 -2.34 -6.51 27.33
N ASN A 242 -2.66 -5.97 26.17
CA ASN A 242 -2.48 -4.56 25.80
C ASN A 242 -3.83 -3.96 25.41
N ARG A 243 -3.95 -2.63 25.45
CA ARG A 243 -5.16 -1.88 25.12
C ARG A 243 -4.87 -0.77 24.15
N HIS A 244 -5.89 -0.41 23.37
CA HIS A 244 -5.80 0.62 22.34
C HIS A 244 -6.94 1.64 22.47
N LEU A 245 -6.58 2.90 22.29
CA LEU A 245 -7.46 3.96 21.89
C LEU A 245 -7.00 4.43 20.52
N LEU A 246 -7.82 4.27 19.49
CA LEU A 246 -7.41 4.62 18.13
C LEU A 246 -8.47 5.46 17.41
N VAL A 247 -8.01 6.25 16.43
CA VAL A 247 -8.85 6.91 15.42
C VAL A 247 -8.36 6.47 14.04
N ARG A 248 -9.29 6.27 13.11
CA ARG A 248 -9.03 5.82 11.73
C ARG A 248 -9.34 6.92 10.73
N HIS A 249 -8.56 6.95 9.64
CA HIS A 249 -8.78 7.79 8.46
C HIS A 249 -8.58 6.98 7.19
N ASP A 250 -9.56 7.01 6.28
CA ASP A 250 -9.48 6.30 5.01
C ASP A 250 -8.59 7.07 4.03
N VAL A 251 -7.72 6.36 3.32
CA VAL A 251 -6.70 6.93 2.42
C VAL A 251 -6.64 6.17 1.11
N ASP A 252 -6.68 6.91 0.00
CA ASP A 252 -6.30 6.37 -1.31
C ASP A 252 -4.78 6.48 -1.49
N PHE A 253 -4.06 5.39 -1.26
CA PHE A 253 -2.60 5.33 -1.42
C PHE A 253 -2.12 5.47 -2.86
N SER A 254 -3.00 5.60 -3.85
CA SER A 254 -2.65 5.90 -5.24
C SER A 254 -2.62 7.40 -5.56
N GLY A 255 -3.12 8.24 -4.64
CA GLY A 255 -3.22 9.69 -4.78
C GLY A 255 -2.12 10.48 -4.06
N GLY A 256 -2.34 11.79 -3.92
CA GLY A 256 -1.46 12.66 -3.13
C GLY A 256 -1.60 12.42 -1.63
N MET A 257 -0.48 12.30 -0.91
CA MET A 257 -0.45 11.91 0.51
C MET A 257 -0.46 13.10 1.49
N THR A 258 -0.52 14.35 1.03
CA THR A 258 -0.38 15.53 1.91
C THR A 258 -1.45 15.59 2.99
N GLU A 259 -2.71 15.28 2.65
CA GLU A 259 -3.82 15.23 3.60
C GLU A 259 -3.60 14.12 4.65
N ALA A 260 -3.17 12.94 4.22
CA ALA A 260 -2.85 11.84 5.11
C ALA A 260 -1.69 12.17 6.07
N TYR A 261 -0.66 12.87 5.60
CA TYR A 261 0.44 13.34 6.46
C TYR A 261 -0.04 14.38 7.46
N GLN A 262 -0.87 15.34 7.02
CA GLN A 262 -1.46 16.32 7.90
C GLN A 262 -2.31 15.65 8.98
N TRP A 263 -3.24 14.80 8.58
CA TRP A 263 -4.14 14.10 9.50
C TRP A 263 -3.37 13.26 10.53
N MET A 264 -2.36 12.48 10.09
CA MET A 264 -1.56 11.67 11.01
C MET A 264 -0.72 12.52 11.96
N THR A 265 -0.17 13.64 11.48
CA THR A 265 0.60 14.58 12.32
C THR A 265 -0.28 15.23 13.38
N ASP A 266 -1.47 15.71 12.99
CA ASP A 266 -2.45 16.31 13.92
C ASP A 266 -2.96 15.25 14.91
N GLY A 267 -3.19 14.02 14.43
CA GLY A 267 -3.62 12.90 15.27
C GLY A 267 -2.58 12.50 16.32
N LEU A 268 -1.31 12.44 15.96
CA LEU A 268 -0.24 12.15 16.93
C LEU A 268 -0.12 13.24 18.00
N LEU A 269 -0.30 14.51 17.62
CA LEU A 269 -0.34 15.62 18.57
C LEU A 269 -1.56 15.53 19.50
N ALA A 270 -2.73 15.17 18.97
CA ALA A 270 -3.93 14.97 19.77
C ALA A 270 -3.77 13.79 20.74
N MET A 271 -3.19 12.65 20.29
CA MET A 271 -2.88 11.52 21.17
C MET A 271 -1.88 11.89 22.27
N ARG A 272 -0.93 12.76 21.98
CA ARG A 272 -0.05 13.32 23.02
C ARG A 272 -0.83 14.13 24.05
N SER A 273 -1.76 14.99 23.61
CA SER A 273 -2.60 15.77 24.52
C SER A 273 -3.52 14.89 25.38
N VAL A 274 -3.99 13.76 24.83
CA VAL A 274 -4.73 12.74 25.60
C VAL A 274 -3.82 12.08 26.64
N TYR A 275 -2.58 11.72 26.26
CA TYR A 275 -1.58 11.18 27.20
C TYR A 275 -1.33 12.13 28.38
N ASP A 276 -1.28 13.45 28.12
CA ASP A 276 -1.03 14.47 29.16
C ASP A 276 -2.14 14.53 30.24
N LEU A 277 -3.33 13.91 30.00
CA LEU A 277 -4.36 13.73 31.04
C LEU A 277 -3.99 12.68 32.11
N LEU A 278 -2.98 11.83 31.83
CA LEU A 278 -2.57 10.73 32.70
C LEU A 278 -1.37 11.08 33.60
N VAL A 279 -0.64 12.13 33.25
CA VAL A 279 0.60 12.60 33.91
C VAL A 279 0.43 14.00 34.55
#